data_90fc42e35970b69e4a44855c5ace660f
#
_entry.id   90fc42e35970b69e4a44855c5ace660f
#
_cell.length_a   1.000
_cell.length_b   1.000
_cell.length_c   1.000
_cell.angle_alpha   90.00
_cell.angle_beta   90.00
_cell.angle_gamma   90.00
#
_symmetry.space_group_name_H-M   'P 1'
#
loop_
_entity.id
_entity.type
_entity.pdbx_description
1 polymer ?
#
loop_
_entity_poly.entity_id
_entity_poly.type
_entity_poly.pdbx_seq_one_letter_code
_entity_poly.pdbx_strand_id
1 'polypeptide(L)'
;MQNVLVPFDGSASAKRAVQYLVDFSRNYPAIQVHLLNVQREPNLYGNYVPATMLDDLRKGALTHAKQVNAEGAQLLEAAGINFQAHEVVGDVVTEVVAAVKRLDCNTVVMGTRGMGSLGNLVMGSVATRVIHDVPVPVLLVK
;
A
#
# COMPACT_ATOMS: atom_id res chain seq x y z
N MET A 1 -14.75 -10.69 1.65
CA MET A 1 -13.39 -10.27 1.26
C MET A 1 -13.01 -11.01 -0.02
N GLN A 2 -13.18 -10.37 -1.15
CA GLN A 2 -12.90 -10.96 -2.47
C GLN A 2 -11.93 -10.10 -3.27
N ASN A 3 -12.13 -8.78 -3.25
CA ASN A 3 -11.30 -7.81 -3.94
C ASN A 3 -10.63 -6.90 -2.90
N VAL A 4 -9.34 -7.13 -2.67
CA VAL A 4 -8.63 -6.61 -1.48
C VAL A 4 -7.58 -5.61 -1.90
N LEU A 5 -7.60 -4.42 -1.29
CA LEU A 5 -6.51 -3.46 -1.40
C LEU A 5 -5.53 -3.65 -0.23
N VAL A 6 -4.26 -3.71 -0.55
CA VAL A 6 -3.16 -3.76 0.42
C VAL A 6 -2.25 -2.56 0.20
N PRO A 7 -2.37 -1.51 1.00
CA PRO A 7 -1.34 -0.48 1.07
C PRO A 7 -0.02 -1.10 1.56
N PHE A 8 1.03 -1.01 0.75
CA PHE A 8 2.27 -1.72 0.98
C PHE A 8 3.47 -0.79 0.88
N ASP A 9 4.21 -0.65 1.96
CA ASP A 9 5.40 0.21 2.04
C ASP A 9 6.72 -0.57 2.24
N GLY A 10 6.66 -1.90 2.18
CA GLY A 10 7.81 -2.77 2.40
C GLY A 10 8.16 -2.98 3.87
N SER A 11 7.45 -2.39 4.81
CA SER A 11 7.69 -2.59 6.23
C SER A 11 7.40 -4.04 6.65
N ALA A 12 7.94 -4.45 7.79
CA ALA A 12 7.63 -5.77 8.38
C ALA A 12 6.13 -5.92 8.64
N SER A 13 5.46 -4.86 9.08
CA SER A 13 4.02 -4.85 9.31
C SER A 13 3.23 -5.05 8.01
N ALA A 14 3.62 -4.39 6.91
CA ALA A 14 2.99 -4.58 5.61
C ALA A 14 3.21 -6.00 5.07
N LYS A 15 4.40 -6.56 5.26
CA LYS A 15 4.70 -7.95 4.89
C LYS A 15 3.84 -8.95 5.66
N ARG A 16 3.56 -8.70 6.94
CA ARG A 16 2.64 -9.53 7.72
C ARG A 16 1.21 -9.46 7.18
N ALA A 17 0.77 -8.30 6.71
CA ALA A 17 -0.54 -8.16 6.07
C ALA A 17 -0.63 -9.02 4.79
N VAL A 18 0.41 -9.02 3.97
CA VAL A 18 0.49 -9.89 2.78
C VAL A 18 0.49 -11.35 3.19
N GLN A 19 1.29 -11.72 4.20
CA GLN A 19 1.35 -13.11 4.69
C GLN A 19 -0.01 -13.58 5.23
N TYR A 20 -0.74 -12.72 5.91
CA TYR A 20 -2.11 -13.01 6.34
C TYR A 20 -3.00 -13.40 5.15
N LEU A 21 -2.91 -12.66 4.04
CA LEU A 21 -3.68 -12.97 2.83
C LEU A 21 -3.22 -14.26 2.17
N VAL A 22 -1.94 -14.59 2.23
CA VAL A 22 -1.42 -15.88 1.78
C VAL A 22 -2.07 -17.01 2.55
N ASP A 23 -2.13 -16.91 3.86
CA ASP A 23 -2.78 -17.92 4.71
C ASP A 23 -4.29 -18.00 4.49
N PHE A 24 -4.94 -16.82 4.36
CA PHE A 24 -6.36 -16.72 4.07
C PHE A 24 -6.73 -17.37 2.73
N SER A 25 -5.93 -17.18 1.71
CA SER A 25 -6.18 -17.70 0.35
C SER A 25 -6.26 -19.24 0.28
N ARG A 26 -5.67 -19.95 1.23
CA ARG A 26 -5.74 -21.42 1.30
C ARG A 26 -7.18 -21.91 1.39
N ASN A 27 -8.05 -21.15 2.06
CA ASN A 27 -9.47 -21.48 2.20
C ASN A 27 -10.36 -20.67 1.23
N TYR A 28 -9.82 -19.59 0.66
CA TYR A 28 -10.54 -18.67 -0.22
C TYR A 28 -9.69 -18.32 -1.45
N PRO A 29 -9.45 -19.28 -2.35
CA PRO A 29 -8.48 -19.12 -3.44
C PRO A 29 -8.89 -18.10 -4.52
N ALA A 30 -10.15 -17.68 -4.53
CA ALA A 30 -10.68 -16.73 -5.51
C ALA A 30 -10.43 -15.27 -5.16
N ILE A 31 -9.62 -14.96 -4.14
CA ILE A 31 -9.32 -13.57 -3.79
C ILE A 31 -8.47 -12.90 -4.88
N GLN A 32 -8.77 -11.64 -5.13
CA GLN A 32 -7.98 -10.73 -5.96
C GLN A 32 -7.30 -9.72 -5.05
N VAL A 33 -5.99 -9.57 -5.17
CA VAL A 33 -5.21 -8.64 -4.35
C VAL A 33 -4.67 -7.50 -5.21
N HIS A 34 -4.82 -6.28 -4.73
CA HIS A 34 -4.22 -5.09 -5.30
C HIS A 34 -3.18 -4.55 -4.31
N LEU A 35 -1.90 -4.68 -4.66
CA LEU A 35 -0.81 -4.03 -3.92
C LEU A 35 -0.73 -2.57 -4.34
N LEU A 36 -0.72 -1.66 -3.40
CA LEU A 36 -0.59 -0.22 -3.67
C LEU A 36 0.60 0.34 -2.91
N ASN A 37 1.60 0.81 -3.62
CA ASN A 37 2.63 1.66 -3.03
C ASN A 37 2.38 3.11 -3.44
N VAL A 38 2.34 3.98 -2.44
CA VAL A 38 2.19 5.42 -2.60
C VAL A 38 3.49 6.08 -2.18
N GLN A 39 4.13 6.76 -3.10
CA GLN A 39 5.27 7.63 -2.82
C GLN A 39 4.77 9.05 -2.59
N ARG A 40 5.26 9.69 -1.53
CA ARG A 40 4.88 11.07 -1.24
C ARG A 40 5.47 12.01 -2.28
N GLU A 41 4.73 13.09 -2.59
CA GLU A 41 5.25 14.15 -3.43
C GLU A 41 6.55 14.70 -2.86
N PRO A 42 7.58 14.90 -3.70
CA PRO A 42 8.80 15.55 -3.27
C PRO A 42 8.50 16.95 -2.73
N ASN A 43 8.91 17.21 -1.50
CA ASN A 43 8.64 18.48 -0.84
C ASN A 43 9.85 19.38 -0.99
N LEU A 44 9.78 20.31 -1.92
CA LEU A 44 10.87 21.23 -2.26
C LEU A 44 10.53 22.62 -1.74
N TYR A 45 10.87 22.87 -0.46
CA TYR A 45 10.61 24.16 0.18
C TYR A 45 11.52 25.26 -0.35
N GLY A 46 10.92 26.38 -0.74
CA GLY A 46 11.58 27.66 -0.84
C GLY A 46 12.41 27.95 -2.09
N ASN A 47 12.55 27.02 -3.02
CA ASN A 47 13.31 27.19 -4.24
C ASN A 47 12.47 26.95 -5.49
N TYR A 48 12.73 27.76 -6.54
CA TYR A 48 12.20 27.47 -7.85
C TYR A 48 12.81 26.15 -8.37
N VAL A 49 11.95 25.18 -8.65
CA VAL A 49 12.36 23.88 -9.20
C VAL A 49 11.85 23.78 -10.63
N PRO A 50 12.73 23.55 -11.62
CA PRO A 50 12.30 23.35 -12.99
C PRO A 50 11.35 22.15 -13.12
N ALA A 51 10.37 22.24 -14.01
CA ALA A 51 9.41 21.17 -14.27
C ALA A 51 10.08 19.85 -14.67
N THR A 52 11.19 19.91 -15.39
CA THR A 52 11.99 18.74 -15.77
C THR A 52 12.58 18.01 -14.56
N MET A 53 13.02 18.75 -13.53
CA MET A 53 13.55 18.18 -12.29
C MET A 53 12.45 17.50 -11.48
N LEU A 54 11.27 18.12 -11.38
CA LEU A 54 10.11 17.51 -10.74
C LEU A 54 9.70 16.21 -11.43
N ASP A 55 9.72 16.20 -12.75
CA ASP A 55 9.41 15.02 -13.57
C ASP A 55 10.40 13.88 -13.30
N ASP A 56 11.68 14.17 -13.24
CA ASP A 56 12.73 13.21 -12.92
C ASP A 56 12.59 12.64 -11.50
N LEU A 57 12.25 13.49 -10.53
CA LEU A 57 11.99 13.05 -9.16
C LEU A 57 10.77 12.12 -9.07
N ARG A 58 9.70 12.43 -9.80
CA ARG A 58 8.52 11.56 -9.87
C ARG A 58 8.82 10.21 -10.52
N LYS A 59 9.57 10.21 -11.61
CA LYS A 59 10.02 8.97 -12.26
C LYS A 59 10.86 8.11 -11.33
N GLY A 60 11.79 8.73 -10.59
CA GLY A 60 12.59 8.05 -9.57
C GLY A 60 11.73 7.46 -8.45
N ALA A 61 10.73 8.21 -7.99
CA ALA A 61 9.78 7.74 -6.98
C ALA A 61 8.97 6.53 -7.47
N LEU A 62 8.47 6.56 -8.70
CA LEU A 62 7.73 5.44 -9.29
C LEU A 62 8.62 4.20 -9.49
N THR A 63 9.88 4.38 -9.86
CA THR A 63 10.83 3.27 -9.94
C THR A 63 11.07 2.63 -8.57
N HIS A 64 11.23 3.45 -7.54
CA HIS A 64 11.35 2.96 -6.17
C HIS A 64 10.07 2.23 -5.71
N ALA A 65 8.90 2.77 -6.03
CA ALA A 65 7.62 2.15 -5.72
C ALA A 65 7.50 0.74 -6.31
N LYS A 66 7.96 0.54 -7.55
CA LYS A 66 8.00 -0.78 -8.19
C LYS A 66 8.91 -1.75 -7.45
N GLN A 67 10.07 -1.29 -6.99
CA GLN A 67 11.00 -2.11 -6.21
C GLN A 67 10.38 -2.54 -4.88
N VAL A 68 9.69 -1.63 -4.20
CA VAL A 68 8.98 -1.94 -2.95
C VAL A 68 7.86 -2.95 -3.20
N ASN A 69 7.01 -2.73 -4.19
CA ASN A 69 5.92 -3.64 -4.53
C ASN A 69 6.41 -5.03 -4.93
N ALA A 70 7.58 -5.13 -5.56
CA ALA A 70 8.17 -6.42 -5.94
C ALA A 70 8.36 -7.36 -4.74
N GLU A 71 8.64 -6.83 -3.56
CA GLU A 71 8.79 -7.64 -2.34
C GLU A 71 7.46 -8.29 -1.94
N GLY A 72 6.35 -7.55 -1.98
CA GLY A 72 5.02 -8.08 -1.72
C GLY A 72 4.53 -9.01 -2.83
N ALA A 73 4.82 -8.66 -4.08
CA ALA A 73 4.47 -9.45 -5.25
C ALA A 73 5.10 -10.85 -5.21
N GLN A 74 6.35 -10.97 -4.79
CA GLN A 74 7.03 -12.27 -4.64
C GLN A 74 6.29 -13.20 -3.69
N LEU A 75 5.78 -12.68 -2.58
CA LEU A 75 5.02 -13.48 -1.60
C LEU A 75 3.69 -13.97 -2.19
N LEU A 76 2.98 -13.09 -2.91
CA LEU A 76 1.69 -13.43 -3.53
C LEU A 76 1.87 -14.42 -4.69
N GLU A 77 2.87 -14.20 -5.52
CA GLU A 77 3.19 -15.03 -6.67
C GLU A 77 3.57 -16.47 -6.24
N ALA A 78 4.43 -16.58 -5.23
CA ALA A 78 4.82 -17.87 -4.65
C ALA A 78 3.62 -18.65 -4.07
N ALA A 79 2.59 -17.95 -3.60
CA ALA A 79 1.36 -18.54 -3.09
C ALA A 79 0.30 -18.81 -4.16
N GLY A 80 0.54 -18.42 -5.42
CA GLY A 80 -0.41 -18.58 -6.52
C GLY A 80 -1.63 -17.67 -6.43
N ILE A 81 -1.52 -16.55 -5.73
CA ILE A 81 -2.61 -15.58 -5.56
C ILE A 81 -2.66 -14.66 -6.77
N ASN A 82 -3.87 -14.42 -7.27
CA ASN A 82 -4.10 -13.44 -8.33
C ASN A 82 -3.93 -12.02 -7.78
N PHE A 83 -3.01 -11.24 -8.34
CA PHE A 83 -2.74 -9.89 -7.86
C PHE A 83 -2.36 -8.93 -8.99
N GLN A 84 -2.49 -7.65 -8.68
CA GLN A 84 -1.98 -6.53 -9.49
C GLN A 84 -1.22 -5.57 -8.58
N ALA A 85 -0.14 -4.99 -9.10
CA ALA A 85 0.64 -3.98 -8.40
C ALA A 85 0.37 -2.60 -8.98
N HIS A 86 0.22 -1.61 -8.11
CA HIS A 86 -0.06 -0.22 -8.47
C HIS A 86 0.94 0.70 -7.76
N GLU A 87 1.51 1.62 -8.51
CA GLU A 87 2.45 2.62 -8.01
C GLU A 87 1.92 4.01 -8.33
N VAL A 88 1.83 4.85 -7.31
CA VAL A 88 1.36 6.23 -7.46
C VAL A 88 2.20 7.19 -6.62
N VAL A 89 2.19 8.46 -7.01
CA VAL A 89 2.78 9.56 -6.25
C VAL A 89 1.65 10.46 -5.75
N GLY A 90 1.63 10.75 -4.46
CA GLY A 90 0.59 11.59 -3.87
C GLY A 90 0.53 11.50 -2.35
N ASP A 91 -0.58 11.91 -1.78
CA ASP A 91 -0.89 11.71 -0.36
C ASP A 91 -1.36 10.27 -0.13
N VAL A 92 -0.75 9.58 0.81
CA VAL A 92 -0.97 8.15 1.02
C VAL A 92 -2.45 7.84 1.26
N VAL A 93 -3.09 8.54 2.18
CA VAL A 93 -4.50 8.24 2.54
C VAL A 93 -5.44 8.58 1.39
N THR A 94 -5.23 9.72 0.73
CA THR A 94 -6.01 10.14 -0.43
C THR A 94 -5.93 9.12 -1.56
N GLU A 95 -4.73 8.62 -1.85
CA GLU A 95 -4.53 7.62 -2.90
C GLU A 95 -5.10 6.25 -2.54
N VAL A 96 -5.07 5.86 -1.26
CA VAL A 96 -5.72 4.64 -0.79
C VAL A 96 -7.24 4.72 -0.99
N VAL A 97 -7.86 5.82 -0.59
CA VAL A 97 -9.31 6.03 -0.79
C VAL A 97 -9.66 6.02 -2.28
N ALA A 98 -8.87 6.69 -3.11
CA ALA A 98 -9.08 6.71 -4.56
C ALA A 98 -8.94 5.31 -5.17
N ALA A 99 -7.95 4.53 -4.74
CA ALA A 99 -7.73 3.17 -5.23
C ALA A 99 -8.86 2.22 -4.86
N VAL A 100 -9.39 2.31 -3.63
CA VAL A 100 -10.56 1.51 -3.21
C VAL A 100 -11.72 1.69 -4.19
N LYS A 101 -12.00 2.94 -4.57
CA LYS A 101 -13.09 3.26 -5.51
C LYS A 101 -12.77 2.82 -6.93
N ARG A 102 -11.59 3.18 -7.43
CA ARG A 102 -11.18 2.91 -8.81
C ARG A 102 -11.09 1.42 -9.11
N LEU A 103 -10.62 0.62 -8.15
CA LEU A 103 -10.40 -0.82 -8.30
C LEU A 103 -11.56 -1.66 -7.78
N ASP A 104 -12.64 -1.01 -7.33
CA ASP A 104 -13.82 -1.66 -6.75
C ASP A 104 -13.46 -2.63 -5.61
N CYS A 105 -12.52 -2.23 -4.76
CA CYS A 105 -12.12 -3.04 -3.63
C CYS A 105 -13.20 -3.04 -2.54
N ASN A 106 -13.45 -4.21 -1.98
CA ASN A 106 -14.45 -4.38 -0.92
C ASN A 106 -13.85 -4.54 0.48
N THR A 107 -12.53 -4.56 0.58
CA THR A 107 -11.82 -4.66 1.86
C THR A 107 -10.42 -4.03 1.70
N VAL A 108 -9.95 -3.37 2.75
CA VAL A 108 -8.54 -2.98 2.89
C VAL A 108 -7.89 -3.86 3.94
N VAL A 109 -6.74 -4.43 3.63
CA VAL A 109 -5.93 -5.19 4.58
C VAL A 109 -4.57 -4.51 4.70
N MET A 110 -4.19 -4.11 5.90
CA MET A 110 -2.94 -3.38 6.10
C MET A 110 -2.30 -3.69 7.44
N GLY A 111 -1.00 -3.43 7.53
CA GLY A 111 -0.28 -3.48 8.79
C GLY A 111 -0.68 -2.32 9.71
N THR A 112 -0.49 -2.50 11.00
CA THR A 112 -0.80 -1.47 12.01
C THR A 112 0.27 -0.39 12.10
N ARG A 113 1.47 -0.62 11.51
CA ARG A 113 2.63 0.30 11.56
C ARG A 113 3.34 0.31 10.21
N GLY A 114 3.86 1.49 9.84
CA GLY A 114 4.69 1.63 8.64
C GLY A 114 6.17 1.77 8.94
N MET A 115 6.94 2.16 7.94
CA MET A 115 8.35 2.50 8.06
C MET A 115 8.54 3.68 9.01
N GLY A 116 9.47 3.57 9.95
CA GLY A 116 9.77 4.62 10.91
C GLY A 116 8.84 4.69 12.13
N SER A 117 7.89 3.79 12.28
CA SER A 117 7.08 3.70 13.49
C SER A 117 7.93 3.31 14.70
N LEU A 118 7.76 4.04 15.80
CA LEU A 118 8.47 3.79 17.06
C LEU A 118 7.56 3.02 18.03
N GLY A 119 8.08 1.92 18.56
CA GLY A 119 7.47 1.16 19.64
C GLY A 119 6.33 0.22 19.25
N ASN A 120 5.91 -0.59 20.23
CA ASN A 120 4.95 -1.69 20.05
C ASN A 120 3.50 -1.31 20.34
N LEU A 121 3.24 -0.08 20.81
CA LEU A 121 1.99 0.27 21.47
C LEU A 121 1.12 1.26 20.68
N VAL A 122 1.63 1.83 19.57
CA VAL A 122 0.91 2.89 18.86
C VAL A 122 0.63 2.45 17.42
N MET A 123 -0.63 2.53 17.03
CA MET A 123 -1.04 2.37 15.64
C MET A 123 -0.47 3.53 14.81
N GLY A 124 0.06 3.23 13.60
CA GLY A 124 0.61 4.24 12.71
C GLY A 124 -0.42 5.29 12.27
N SER A 125 0.05 6.49 11.97
CA SER A 125 -0.81 7.61 11.54
C SER A 125 -1.58 7.29 10.25
N VAL A 126 -0.96 6.61 9.31
CA VAL A 126 -1.62 6.19 8.06
C VAL A 126 -2.76 5.22 8.36
N ALA A 127 -2.53 4.18 9.17
CA ALA A 127 -3.56 3.21 9.52
C ALA A 127 -4.76 3.90 10.20
N THR A 128 -4.51 4.81 11.13
CA THR A 128 -5.57 5.57 11.82
C THR A 128 -6.43 6.37 10.85
N ARG A 129 -5.82 7.08 9.92
CA ARG A 129 -6.54 7.88 8.92
C ARG A 129 -7.26 7.00 7.89
N VAL A 130 -6.66 5.92 7.45
CA VAL A 130 -7.29 4.98 6.50
C VAL A 130 -8.56 4.41 7.09
N ILE A 131 -8.54 3.94 8.34
CA ILE A 131 -9.74 3.41 9.02
C ILE A 131 -10.88 4.44 9.00
N HIS A 132 -10.54 5.70 9.20
CA HIS A 132 -11.54 6.78 9.26
C HIS A 132 -12.10 7.12 7.87
N ASP A 133 -11.27 7.12 6.84
CA ASP A 133 -11.59 7.73 5.55
C ASP A 133 -12.07 6.75 4.48
N VAL A 134 -11.71 5.46 4.55
CA VAL A 134 -12.14 4.48 3.54
C VAL A 134 -13.58 4.01 3.77
N PRO A 135 -14.38 3.84 2.69
CA PRO A 135 -15.78 3.46 2.80
C PRO A 135 -16.02 1.95 2.90
N VAL A 136 -14.97 1.16 3.10
CA VAL A 136 -15.02 -0.30 3.16
C VAL A 136 -14.39 -0.82 4.46
N PRO A 137 -14.68 -2.06 4.87
CA PRO A 137 -14.01 -2.66 6.02
C PRO A 137 -12.49 -2.64 5.91
N VAL A 138 -11.84 -2.39 7.04
CA VAL A 138 -10.38 -2.40 7.16
C VAL A 138 -9.97 -3.48 8.15
N LEU A 139 -9.17 -4.42 7.69
CA LEU A 139 -8.55 -5.44 8.52
C LEU A 139 -7.12 -5.01 8.85
N LEU A 140 -6.85 -4.88 10.13
CA LEU A 140 -5.51 -4.54 10.63
C LEU A 140 -4.77 -5.79 11.06
N VAL A 141 -3.57 -5.96 10.55
CA VAL A 141 -2.68 -7.08 10.88
C VAL A 141 -1.56 -6.56 11.78
N LYS A 142 -1.45 -7.14 12.97
CA LYS A 142 -0.41 -6.80 13.95
C LYS A 142 0.95 -7.37 13.58
#